data_c3bda88abb922130e8bbde614ff56a20
#
_entry.id   c3bda88abb922130e8bbde614ff56a20
#
_cell.length_a   1.000
_cell.length_b   1.000
_cell.length_c   1.000
_cell.angle_alpha   90.00
_cell.angle_beta   90.00
_cell.angle_gamma   90.00
#
_symmetry.space_group_name_H-M   'P 1'
#
loop_
_entity.id
_entity.type
_entity.pdbx_description
1 polymer ?
#
loop_
_entity_poly.entity_id
_entity_poly.type
_entity_poly.pdbx_seq_one_letter_code
_entity_poly.pdbx_strand_id
1 'polypeptide(L)'
;MTAVEWNELIHIWLIVCPLVFLGGLVDAVAGGGGLITLPAYLLAGLPPHAAAATNKCGNVWGTLLATGRFLKRGEVRFPSALFGGVGALVGAWAGAKLNMIMPEQMLYYLMLIIVPVMAVFLLVKRDFGTQDRSAGMSEMRLSLLSLAIGLVIGCYDGFFGPGAGTFLILAFTGLCKFDLLTASGNTKVANSASNVASLITFALAGQVVWAVGIPAAICGIVGGYVGSGLALKNGAKVIRPMFFVVLALLTIRLVYDLIFA
;
A
#
# COMPACT_ATOMS: atom_id res chain seq x y z
N MET A 1 2.58 -22.70 -18.41
CA MET A 1 3.23 -22.66 -17.07
C MET A 1 4.03 -23.93 -16.94
N THR A 2 5.35 -23.85 -17.11
CA THR A 2 6.28 -24.93 -16.78
C THR A 2 6.17 -25.19 -15.27
N ALA A 3 6.19 -26.44 -14.88
CA ALA A 3 6.16 -26.85 -13.48
C ALA A 3 7.36 -26.20 -12.78
N VAL A 4 7.11 -25.20 -11.95
CA VAL A 4 8.13 -24.65 -11.04
C VAL A 4 8.50 -25.80 -10.11
N GLU A 5 9.76 -26.19 -10.10
CA GLU A 5 10.22 -27.26 -9.23
C GLU A 5 9.93 -26.89 -7.76
N TRP A 6 9.54 -27.87 -6.95
CA TRP A 6 9.19 -27.65 -5.52
C TRP A 6 10.31 -26.94 -4.74
N ASN A 7 11.57 -27.21 -5.08
CA ASN A 7 12.73 -26.57 -4.47
C ASN A 7 12.77 -25.07 -4.76
N GLU A 8 12.45 -24.63 -5.99
CA GLU A 8 12.39 -23.23 -6.34
C GLU A 8 11.25 -22.49 -5.60
N LEU A 9 10.08 -23.14 -5.47
CA LEU A 9 8.97 -22.57 -4.70
C LEU A 9 9.34 -22.37 -3.23
N ILE A 10 10.02 -23.35 -2.60
CA ILE A 10 10.46 -23.24 -1.21
C ILE A 10 11.42 -22.03 -1.04
N HIS A 11 12.38 -21.85 -1.94
CA HIS A 11 13.28 -20.70 -1.90
C HIS A 11 12.53 -19.37 -2.04
N ILE A 12 11.55 -19.29 -2.96
CA ILE A 12 10.69 -18.11 -3.12
C ILE A 12 9.91 -17.83 -1.83
N TRP A 13 9.31 -18.83 -1.21
CA TRP A 13 8.56 -18.66 0.04
C TRP A 13 9.43 -18.22 1.21
N LEU A 14 10.65 -18.74 1.33
CA LEU A 14 11.60 -18.35 2.37
C LEU A 14 11.98 -16.86 2.29
N ILE A 15 11.97 -16.28 1.10
CA ILE A 15 12.22 -14.84 0.90
C ILE A 15 10.93 -14.04 1.08
N VAL A 16 9.86 -14.45 0.36
CA VAL A 16 8.64 -13.66 0.24
C VAL A 16 7.83 -13.64 1.54
N CYS A 17 7.63 -14.79 2.19
CA CYS A 17 6.74 -14.88 3.33
C CYS A 17 7.16 -14.02 4.54
N PRO A 18 8.43 -14.04 5.00
CA PRO A 18 8.86 -13.16 6.09
C PRO A 18 8.76 -11.68 5.74
N LEU A 19 9.11 -11.32 4.49
CA LEU A 19 9.07 -9.93 4.04
C LEU A 19 7.63 -9.45 3.84
N VAL A 20 6.71 -10.30 3.40
CA VAL A 20 5.28 -9.97 3.32
C VAL A 20 4.66 -9.85 4.71
N PHE A 21 5.05 -10.68 5.69
CA PHE A 21 4.65 -10.48 7.08
C PHE A 21 5.08 -9.10 7.61
N LEU A 22 6.35 -8.74 7.44
CA LEU A 22 6.89 -7.43 7.85
C LEU A 22 6.21 -6.29 7.09
N GLY A 23 6.04 -6.45 5.78
CA GLY A 23 5.34 -5.48 4.94
C GLY A 23 3.88 -5.30 5.37
N GLY A 24 3.15 -6.37 5.65
CA GLY A 24 1.79 -6.32 6.16
C GLY A 24 1.68 -5.61 7.51
N LEU A 25 2.65 -5.84 8.42
CA LEU A 25 2.74 -5.16 9.70
C LEU A 25 2.94 -3.66 9.50
N VAL A 26 3.94 -3.28 8.69
CA VAL A 26 4.27 -1.88 8.39
C VAL A 26 3.12 -1.20 7.65
N ASP A 27 2.51 -1.90 6.68
CA ASP A 27 1.36 -1.37 5.94
C ASP A 27 0.18 -1.07 6.86
N ALA A 28 -0.14 -1.98 7.76
CA ALA A 28 -1.25 -1.80 8.69
C ALA A 28 -1.02 -0.61 9.64
N VAL A 29 0.23 -0.29 9.99
CA VAL A 29 0.58 0.84 10.86
C VAL A 29 0.68 2.15 10.08
N ALA A 30 1.49 2.18 9.02
CA ALA A 30 1.91 3.42 8.33
C ALA A 30 1.63 3.44 6.81
N GLY A 31 1.06 2.37 6.25
CA GLY A 31 0.68 2.31 4.84
C GLY A 31 1.85 2.09 3.87
N GLY A 32 3.05 1.78 4.35
CA GLY A 32 4.27 1.67 3.53
C GLY A 32 4.70 0.24 3.17
N GLY A 33 3.85 -0.76 3.41
CA GLY A 33 4.21 -2.18 3.26
C GLY A 33 4.70 -2.57 1.87
N GLY A 34 4.13 -2.00 0.83
CA GLY A 34 4.53 -2.25 -0.56
C GLY A 34 6.00 -1.98 -0.87
N LEU A 35 6.66 -1.13 -0.08
CA LEU A 35 8.08 -0.84 -0.20
C LEU A 35 8.99 -2.01 0.23
N ILE A 36 8.46 -2.89 1.05
CA ILE A 36 9.13 -4.12 1.49
C ILE A 36 8.68 -5.28 0.61
N THR A 37 7.38 -5.39 0.37
CA THR A 37 6.79 -6.56 -0.28
C THR A 37 7.10 -6.63 -1.77
N LEU A 38 6.99 -5.53 -2.54
CA LEU A 38 7.27 -5.57 -3.98
C LEU A 38 8.74 -5.94 -4.28
N PRO A 39 9.76 -5.33 -3.64
CA PRO A 39 11.13 -5.81 -3.77
C PRO A 39 11.32 -7.28 -3.40
N ALA A 40 10.59 -7.80 -2.41
CA ALA A 40 10.69 -9.20 -2.03
C ALA A 40 10.32 -10.15 -3.17
N TYR A 41 9.25 -9.86 -3.93
CA TYR A 41 8.85 -10.65 -5.09
C TYR A 41 9.87 -10.53 -6.25
N LEU A 42 10.44 -9.33 -6.47
CA LEU A 42 11.47 -9.12 -7.47
C LEU A 42 12.78 -9.86 -7.12
N LEU A 43 13.20 -9.80 -5.83
CA LEU A 43 14.37 -10.55 -5.33
C LEU A 43 14.17 -12.07 -5.42
N ALA A 44 12.93 -12.53 -5.31
CA ALA A 44 12.56 -13.92 -5.50
C ALA A 44 12.48 -14.34 -6.97
N GLY A 45 12.83 -13.44 -7.91
CA GLY A 45 12.94 -13.74 -9.34
C GLY A 45 11.65 -13.62 -10.15
N LEU A 46 10.58 -13.06 -9.58
CA LEU A 46 9.35 -12.82 -10.35
C LEU A 46 9.54 -11.64 -11.33
N PRO A 47 9.08 -11.77 -12.58
CA PRO A 47 9.04 -10.65 -13.53
C PRO A 47 8.22 -9.47 -12.99
N PRO A 48 8.50 -8.21 -13.37
CA PRO A 48 7.88 -7.01 -12.81
C PRO A 48 6.35 -7.03 -12.76
N HIS A 49 5.69 -7.44 -13.85
CA HIS A 49 4.22 -7.56 -13.89
C HIS A 49 3.69 -8.61 -12.93
N ALA A 50 4.31 -9.81 -12.93
CA ALA A 50 3.93 -10.89 -12.03
C ALA A 50 4.20 -10.53 -10.56
N ALA A 51 5.31 -9.83 -10.28
CA ALA A 51 5.64 -9.32 -8.95
C ALA A 51 4.57 -8.32 -8.46
N ALA A 52 4.20 -7.33 -9.29
CA ALA A 52 3.16 -6.36 -8.96
C ALA A 52 1.80 -7.05 -8.71
N ALA A 53 1.40 -7.95 -9.59
CA ALA A 53 0.15 -8.70 -9.49
C ALA A 53 0.10 -9.60 -8.25
N THR A 54 1.17 -10.37 -8.01
CA THR A 54 1.26 -11.31 -6.88
C THR A 54 1.36 -10.57 -5.55
N ASN A 55 2.02 -9.39 -5.54
CA ASN A 55 2.05 -8.50 -4.38
C ASN A 55 0.63 -8.06 -3.95
N LYS A 56 -0.26 -7.76 -4.88
CA LYS A 56 -1.66 -7.45 -4.56
C LYS A 56 -2.37 -8.63 -3.90
N CYS A 57 -2.12 -9.86 -4.37
CA CYS A 57 -2.65 -11.08 -3.75
C CYS A 57 -2.16 -11.23 -2.30
N GLY A 58 -0.86 -11.02 -2.05
CA GLY A 58 -0.27 -11.11 -0.71
C GLY A 58 -0.79 -10.06 0.28
N ASN A 59 -1.11 -8.86 -0.21
CA ASN A 59 -1.43 -7.72 0.65
C ASN A 59 -2.93 -7.51 0.91
N VAL A 60 -3.81 -7.85 -0.03
CA VAL A 60 -5.24 -7.53 0.03
C VAL A 60 -5.91 -8.04 1.31
N TRP A 61 -5.61 -9.25 1.73
CA TRP A 61 -6.27 -9.88 2.87
C TRP A 61 -5.88 -9.26 4.21
N GLY A 62 -4.58 -8.93 4.37
CA GLY A 62 -4.09 -8.20 5.53
C GLY A 62 -4.68 -6.80 5.63
N THR A 63 -4.81 -6.11 4.48
CA THR A 63 -5.41 -4.78 4.41
C THR A 63 -6.91 -4.81 4.70
N LEU A 64 -7.66 -5.79 4.16
CA LEU A 64 -9.09 -5.99 4.47
C LEU A 64 -9.31 -6.27 5.96
N LEU A 65 -8.49 -7.12 6.56
CA LEU A 65 -8.53 -7.40 7.99
C LEU A 65 -8.27 -6.13 8.81
N ALA A 66 -7.23 -5.37 8.46
CA ALA A 66 -6.93 -4.09 9.12
C ALA A 66 -8.10 -3.11 8.98
N THR A 67 -8.70 -2.98 7.78
CA THR A 67 -9.88 -2.15 7.54
C THR A 67 -11.04 -2.53 8.44
N GLY A 68 -11.37 -3.82 8.53
CA GLY A 68 -12.44 -4.30 9.41
C GLY A 68 -12.20 -3.95 10.89
N ARG A 69 -10.95 -3.95 11.34
CA ARG A 69 -10.59 -3.57 12.71
C ARG A 69 -10.72 -2.07 12.97
N PHE A 70 -10.29 -1.22 12.01
CA PHE A 70 -10.46 0.22 12.10
C PHE A 70 -11.94 0.62 12.06
N LEU A 71 -12.74 -0.03 11.20
CA LEU A 71 -14.20 0.15 11.16
C LEU A 71 -14.86 -0.19 12.49
N LYS A 72 -14.51 -1.34 13.09
CA LYS A 72 -15.07 -1.77 14.40
C LYS A 72 -14.70 -0.84 15.56
N ARG A 73 -13.58 -0.11 15.43
CA ARG A 73 -13.13 0.84 16.45
C ARG A 73 -13.69 2.25 16.24
N GLY A 74 -14.41 2.50 15.15
CA GLY A 74 -14.97 3.81 14.84
C GLY A 74 -13.91 4.82 14.33
N GLU A 75 -12.73 4.36 13.95
CA GLU A 75 -11.62 5.21 13.48
C GLU A 75 -11.70 5.49 11.97
N VAL A 76 -12.89 5.42 11.40
CA VAL A 76 -13.17 5.66 9.98
C VAL A 76 -14.28 6.69 9.86
N ARG A 77 -14.01 7.79 9.14
CA ARG A 77 -14.98 8.85 8.95
C ARG A 77 -15.82 8.62 7.70
N PHE A 78 -17.09 8.28 7.88
CA PHE A 78 -18.09 8.25 6.83
C PHE A 78 -18.75 9.64 6.64
N PRO A 79 -19.19 10.00 5.40
CA PRO A 79 -19.12 9.28 4.12
C PRO A 79 -17.77 9.40 3.39
N SER A 80 -16.85 10.23 3.89
CA SER A 80 -15.53 10.50 3.28
C SER A 80 -14.76 9.21 2.91
N ALA A 81 -14.73 8.21 3.80
CA ALA A 81 -14.08 6.94 3.54
C ALA A 81 -14.71 6.17 2.36
N LEU A 82 -16.03 6.22 2.22
CA LEU A 82 -16.73 5.56 1.11
C LEU A 82 -16.34 6.19 -0.22
N PHE A 83 -16.37 7.54 -0.32
CA PHE A 83 -15.97 8.25 -1.52
C PHE A 83 -14.49 8.00 -1.86
N GLY A 84 -13.61 8.00 -0.85
CA GLY A 84 -12.20 7.63 -1.02
C GLY A 84 -12.03 6.20 -1.53
N GLY A 85 -12.80 5.26 -1.02
CA GLY A 85 -12.83 3.87 -1.47
C GLY A 85 -13.30 3.71 -2.91
N VAL A 86 -14.39 4.38 -3.30
CA VAL A 86 -14.89 4.38 -4.69
C VAL A 86 -13.85 4.97 -5.64
N GLY A 87 -13.26 6.12 -5.29
CA GLY A 87 -12.19 6.71 -6.07
C GLY A 87 -11.00 5.77 -6.23
N ALA A 88 -10.57 5.14 -5.13
CA ALA A 88 -9.44 4.22 -5.14
C ALA A 88 -9.71 2.95 -5.98
N LEU A 89 -10.93 2.44 -5.96
CA LEU A 89 -11.35 1.29 -6.78
C LEU A 89 -11.23 1.62 -8.26
N VAL A 90 -11.82 2.74 -8.70
CA VAL A 90 -11.78 3.17 -10.11
C VAL A 90 -10.36 3.50 -10.54
N GLY A 91 -9.63 4.26 -9.71
CA GLY A 91 -8.24 4.62 -9.99
C GLY A 91 -7.35 3.38 -10.12
N ALA A 92 -7.46 2.44 -9.19
CA ALA A 92 -6.62 1.25 -9.18
C ALA A 92 -6.91 0.29 -10.34
N TRP A 93 -8.18 0.19 -10.75
CA TRP A 93 -8.52 -0.54 -11.98
C TRP A 93 -7.82 0.08 -13.20
N ALA A 94 -7.87 1.41 -13.36
CA ALA A 94 -7.19 2.09 -14.46
C ALA A 94 -5.66 1.95 -14.35
N GLY A 95 -5.09 2.10 -13.15
CA GLY A 95 -3.67 1.94 -12.88
C GLY A 95 -3.16 0.52 -13.17
N ALA A 96 -3.90 -0.52 -12.78
CA ALA A 96 -3.54 -1.91 -13.06
C ALA A 96 -3.57 -2.21 -14.58
N LYS A 97 -4.53 -1.66 -15.31
CA LYS A 97 -4.54 -1.75 -16.77
C LYS A 97 -3.35 -1.05 -17.40
N LEU A 98 -3.00 0.15 -16.90
CA LEU A 98 -1.84 0.88 -17.38
C LEU A 98 -0.53 0.10 -17.10
N ASN A 99 -0.41 -0.54 -15.92
CA ASN A 99 0.73 -1.42 -15.61
C ASN A 99 0.90 -2.50 -16.67
N MET A 100 -0.17 -3.20 -17.04
CA MET A 100 -0.11 -4.35 -17.96
C MET A 100 0.27 -3.99 -19.40
N ILE A 101 0.01 -2.77 -19.85
CA ILE A 101 0.39 -2.30 -21.21
C ILE A 101 1.77 -1.67 -21.26
N MET A 102 2.37 -1.38 -20.10
CA MET A 102 3.68 -0.75 -20.02
C MET A 102 4.80 -1.79 -20.26
N PRO A 103 5.84 -1.47 -21.05
CA PRO A 103 7.00 -2.35 -21.18
C PRO A 103 7.68 -2.59 -19.82
N GLU A 104 8.14 -3.83 -19.55
CA GLU A 104 8.79 -4.20 -18.27
C GLU A 104 9.97 -3.32 -17.92
N GLN A 105 10.81 -2.97 -18.93
CA GLN A 105 11.93 -2.05 -18.73
C GLN A 105 11.47 -0.68 -18.25
N MET A 106 10.37 -0.16 -18.79
CA MET A 106 9.84 1.14 -18.37
C MET A 106 9.27 1.09 -16.95
N LEU A 107 8.62 0.00 -16.56
CA LEU A 107 8.21 -0.23 -15.17
C LEU A 107 9.43 -0.23 -14.25
N TYR A 108 10.52 -0.90 -14.62
CA TYR A 108 11.74 -0.93 -13.85
C TYR A 108 12.35 0.47 -13.66
N TYR A 109 12.46 1.26 -14.73
CA TYR A 109 12.96 2.66 -14.64
C TYR A 109 12.02 3.57 -13.85
N LEU A 110 10.70 3.41 -14.00
CA LEU A 110 9.74 4.15 -13.19
C LEU A 110 9.85 3.80 -11.72
N MET A 111 10.13 2.54 -11.38
CA MET A 111 10.42 2.12 -10.01
C MET A 111 11.64 2.84 -9.46
N LEU A 112 12.71 2.91 -10.22
CA LEU A 112 13.94 3.61 -9.84
C LEU A 112 13.73 5.12 -9.62
N ILE A 113 12.78 5.74 -10.30
CA ILE A 113 12.53 7.19 -10.22
C ILE A 113 11.45 7.52 -9.17
N ILE A 114 10.31 6.82 -9.20
CA ILE A 114 9.16 7.15 -8.37
C ILE A 114 9.43 6.88 -6.89
N VAL A 115 10.04 5.74 -6.56
CA VAL A 115 10.35 5.38 -5.17
C VAL A 115 11.22 6.47 -4.51
N PRO A 116 12.29 6.96 -5.17
CA PRO A 116 13.12 8.05 -4.69
C PRO A 116 12.41 9.38 -4.50
N VAL A 117 11.74 9.85 -5.55
CA VAL A 117 11.03 11.14 -5.54
C VAL A 117 10.01 11.16 -4.41
N MET A 118 9.34 10.04 -4.18
CA MET A 118 8.36 9.91 -3.14
C MET A 118 8.98 9.86 -1.73
N ALA A 119 10.18 9.28 -1.58
CA ALA A 119 10.93 9.34 -0.34
C ALA A 119 11.30 10.77 0.05
N VAL A 120 11.82 11.57 -0.90
CA VAL A 120 12.18 12.98 -0.68
C VAL A 120 10.95 13.81 -0.32
N PHE A 121 9.83 13.65 -1.03
CA PHE A 121 8.58 14.36 -0.74
C PHE A 121 8.09 14.13 0.69
N LEU A 122 8.24 12.91 1.20
CA LEU A 122 7.82 12.52 2.54
C LEU A 122 8.74 13.06 3.64
N LEU A 123 10.03 13.30 3.36
CA LEU A 123 11.00 13.86 4.32
C LEU A 123 10.76 15.34 4.64
N VAL A 124 10.10 16.08 3.75
CA VAL A 124 9.95 17.54 3.88
C VAL A 124 8.86 17.97 4.88
N LYS A 125 7.86 17.14 5.17
CA LYS A 125 6.75 17.48 6.08
C LYS A 125 6.84 16.74 7.42
N ARG A 126 7.34 17.40 8.47
CA ARG A 126 7.57 16.83 9.81
C ARG A 126 6.38 16.90 10.78
N ASP A 127 5.49 17.88 10.65
CA ASP A 127 4.39 18.12 11.61
C ASP A 127 3.01 17.98 10.95
N PHE A 128 2.44 16.77 11.01
CA PHE A 128 1.09 16.54 10.50
C PHE A 128 0.29 15.58 11.39
N GLY A 129 -1.03 15.79 11.45
CA GLY A 129 -1.99 14.85 12.02
C GLY A 129 -1.98 14.73 13.55
N THR A 130 -1.59 15.78 14.27
CA THR A 130 -1.65 15.78 15.75
C THR A 130 -3.05 16.00 16.28
N GLN A 131 -3.86 16.73 15.55
CA GLN A 131 -5.24 17.09 15.90
C GLN A 131 -6.13 17.07 14.66
N ASP A 132 -7.37 16.63 14.83
CA ASP A 132 -8.40 16.76 13.80
C ASP A 132 -8.80 18.24 13.67
N ARG A 133 -8.57 18.80 12.48
CA ARG A 133 -8.98 20.17 12.12
C ARG A 133 -9.99 20.17 10.97
N SER A 134 -10.64 19.05 10.71
CA SER A 134 -11.63 18.90 9.64
C SER A 134 -12.99 19.52 9.97
N ALA A 135 -13.24 19.87 11.24
CA ALA A 135 -14.52 20.42 11.69
C ALA A 135 -14.99 21.71 10.96
N GLY A 136 -14.05 22.47 10.36
CA GLY A 136 -14.37 23.64 9.53
C GLY A 136 -14.70 23.32 8.07
N MET A 137 -14.71 22.06 7.65
CA MET A 137 -14.98 21.65 6.28
C MET A 137 -16.35 21.00 6.17
N SER A 138 -17.09 21.32 5.10
CA SER A 138 -18.38 20.65 4.84
C SER A 138 -18.16 19.17 4.46
N GLU A 139 -19.11 18.30 4.83
CA GLU A 139 -19.04 16.86 4.50
C GLU A 139 -18.96 16.61 2.99
N MET A 140 -19.62 17.45 2.17
CA MET A 140 -19.51 17.38 0.71
C MET A 140 -18.08 17.64 0.24
N ARG A 141 -17.41 18.66 0.78
CA ARG A 141 -16.02 18.98 0.44
C ARG A 141 -15.05 17.85 0.85
N LEU A 142 -15.23 17.29 2.04
CA LEU A 142 -14.46 16.15 2.52
C LEU A 142 -14.64 14.93 1.61
N SER A 143 -15.88 14.64 1.21
CA SER A 143 -16.20 13.52 0.32
C SER A 143 -15.59 13.69 -1.07
N LEU A 144 -15.69 14.88 -1.67
CA LEU A 144 -15.11 15.17 -2.98
C LEU A 144 -13.57 15.13 -2.96
N LEU A 145 -12.95 15.68 -1.92
CA LEU A 145 -11.50 15.57 -1.73
C LEU A 145 -11.08 14.11 -1.57
N SER A 146 -11.82 13.33 -0.79
CA SER A 146 -11.52 11.91 -0.58
C SER A 146 -11.67 11.10 -1.86
N LEU A 147 -12.67 11.41 -2.68
CA LEU A 147 -12.85 10.80 -4.01
C LEU A 147 -11.63 11.09 -4.91
N ALA A 148 -11.21 12.36 -4.97
CA ALA A 148 -10.06 12.78 -5.77
C ALA A 148 -8.76 12.13 -5.27
N ILE A 149 -8.53 12.12 -3.95
CA ILE A 149 -7.39 11.45 -3.30
C ILE A 149 -7.39 9.97 -3.66
N GLY A 150 -8.54 9.30 -3.48
CA GLY A 150 -8.69 7.88 -3.81
C GLY A 150 -8.40 7.61 -5.28
N LEU A 151 -8.96 8.40 -6.21
CA LEU A 151 -8.78 8.23 -7.64
C LEU A 151 -7.31 8.34 -8.05
N VAL A 152 -6.65 9.42 -7.63
CA VAL A 152 -5.25 9.70 -8.02
C VAL A 152 -4.29 8.71 -7.38
N ILE A 153 -4.37 8.53 -6.07
CA ILE A 153 -3.45 7.64 -5.36
C ILE A 153 -3.82 6.17 -5.60
N GLY A 154 -5.11 5.85 -5.80
CA GLY A 154 -5.54 4.53 -6.23
C GLY A 154 -5.00 4.16 -7.60
N CYS A 155 -4.99 5.09 -8.57
CA CYS A 155 -4.36 4.88 -9.87
C CYS A 155 -2.87 4.58 -9.73
N TYR A 156 -2.15 5.35 -8.93
CA TYR A 156 -0.76 5.06 -8.59
C TYR A 156 -0.60 3.68 -7.92
N ASP A 157 -1.47 3.33 -6.97
CA ASP A 157 -1.42 2.05 -6.26
C ASP A 157 -1.71 0.85 -7.17
N GLY A 158 -2.66 0.98 -8.10
CA GLY A 158 -2.93 -0.03 -9.11
C GLY A 158 -1.81 -0.19 -10.13
N PHE A 159 -1.20 0.94 -10.51
CA PHE A 159 -0.09 0.96 -11.46
C PHE A 159 1.21 0.42 -10.87
N PHE A 160 1.54 0.82 -9.63
CA PHE A 160 2.83 0.57 -9.02
C PHE A 160 2.75 0.04 -7.58
N GLY A 161 2.11 0.77 -6.67
CA GLY A 161 1.74 0.36 -5.31
C GLY A 161 2.64 0.80 -4.17
N PRO A 162 3.99 0.71 -4.23
CA PRO A 162 4.83 0.99 -3.07
C PRO A 162 4.59 2.37 -2.45
N GLY A 163 4.28 2.41 -1.15
CA GLY A 163 4.06 3.67 -0.43
C GLY A 163 2.68 4.30 -0.62
N ALA A 164 1.78 3.72 -1.42
CA ALA A 164 0.45 4.28 -1.68
C ALA A 164 -0.35 4.55 -0.40
N GLY A 165 -0.33 3.63 0.56
CA GLY A 165 -0.97 3.84 1.85
C GLY A 165 -0.39 5.00 2.64
N THR A 166 0.93 5.21 2.58
CA THR A 166 1.59 6.36 3.19
C THR A 166 1.13 7.67 2.54
N PHE A 167 0.99 7.69 1.20
CA PHE A 167 0.47 8.87 0.49
C PHE A 167 -0.99 9.16 0.80
N LEU A 168 -1.81 8.12 0.93
CA LEU A 168 -3.19 8.26 1.38
C LEU A 168 -3.25 8.90 2.77
N ILE A 169 -2.44 8.43 3.74
CA ILE A 169 -2.37 9.03 5.09
C ILE A 169 -1.97 10.51 4.99
N LEU A 170 -0.94 10.83 4.20
CA LEU A 170 -0.50 12.21 4.02
C LEU A 170 -1.55 13.09 3.36
N ALA A 171 -2.22 12.58 2.33
CA ALA A 171 -3.25 13.32 1.62
C ALA A 171 -4.49 13.55 2.52
N PHE A 172 -4.95 12.54 3.23
CA PHE A 172 -6.07 12.69 4.17
C PHE A 172 -5.72 13.64 5.33
N THR A 173 -4.52 13.54 5.86
CA THR A 173 -4.06 14.45 6.93
C THR A 173 -3.84 15.87 6.41
N GLY A 174 -3.24 16.04 5.24
CA GLY A 174 -2.89 17.36 4.67
C GLY A 174 -4.07 18.09 4.05
N LEU A 175 -4.90 17.40 3.26
CA LEU A 175 -5.99 17.99 2.50
C LEU A 175 -7.33 17.94 3.25
N CYS A 176 -7.68 16.78 3.83
CA CYS A 176 -8.89 16.62 4.62
C CYS A 176 -8.71 17.06 6.08
N LYS A 177 -7.47 17.31 6.52
CA LYS A 177 -7.10 17.78 7.86
C LYS A 177 -7.50 16.83 8.98
N PHE A 178 -7.63 15.53 8.68
CA PHE A 178 -7.87 14.50 9.68
C PHE A 178 -6.64 14.32 10.59
N ASP A 179 -6.89 13.90 11.84
CA ASP A 179 -5.82 13.37 12.68
C ASP A 179 -5.25 12.06 12.08
N LEU A 180 -4.08 11.64 12.58
CA LEU A 180 -3.36 10.48 12.05
C LEU A 180 -4.15 9.17 12.15
N LEU A 181 -4.97 8.99 13.19
CA LEU A 181 -5.70 7.75 13.38
C LEU A 181 -6.89 7.67 12.44
N THR A 182 -7.68 8.73 12.33
CA THR A 182 -8.79 8.87 11.36
C THR A 182 -8.27 8.80 9.92
N ALA A 183 -7.15 9.50 9.61
CA ALA A 183 -6.50 9.41 8.30
C ALA A 183 -6.05 7.98 7.98
N SER A 184 -5.48 7.26 8.96
CA SER A 184 -5.12 5.85 8.80
C SER A 184 -6.34 4.98 8.55
N GLY A 185 -7.44 5.18 9.27
CA GLY A 185 -8.69 4.46 9.08
C GLY A 185 -9.26 4.64 7.67
N ASN A 186 -9.38 5.88 7.21
CA ASN A 186 -9.83 6.20 5.85
C ASN A 186 -8.89 5.64 4.78
N THR A 187 -7.58 5.67 5.05
CA THR A 187 -6.57 5.05 4.20
C THR A 187 -6.78 3.55 4.07
N LYS A 188 -7.11 2.83 5.15
CA LYS A 188 -7.35 1.38 5.06
C LYS A 188 -8.53 1.06 4.15
N VAL A 189 -9.60 1.85 4.18
CA VAL A 189 -10.74 1.69 3.27
C VAL A 189 -10.32 1.90 1.81
N ALA A 190 -9.65 3.01 1.52
CA ALA A 190 -9.19 3.32 0.16
C ALA A 190 -8.15 2.29 -0.35
N ASN A 191 -7.19 1.90 0.49
CA ASN A 191 -6.15 0.93 0.15
C ASN A 191 -6.72 -0.49 -0.05
N SER A 192 -7.73 -0.88 0.74
CA SER A 192 -8.45 -2.14 0.51
C SER A 192 -9.18 -2.14 -0.82
N ALA A 193 -9.88 -1.06 -1.15
CA ALA A 193 -10.61 -0.92 -2.41
C ALA A 193 -9.64 -0.99 -3.61
N SER A 194 -8.51 -0.30 -3.54
CA SER A 194 -7.50 -0.32 -4.60
C SER A 194 -6.84 -1.69 -4.75
N ASN A 195 -6.49 -2.35 -3.64
CA ASN A 195 -5.90 -3.69 -3.68
C ASN A 195 -6.87 -4.74 -4.25
N VAL A 196 -8.16 -4.67 -3.89
CA VAL A 196 -9.19 -5.55 -4.44
C VAL A 196 -9.36 -5.32 -5.94
N ALA A 197 -9.50 -4.07 -6.38
CA ALA A 197 -9.65 -3.74 -7.80
C ALA A 197 -8.44 -4.18 -8.63
N SER A 198 -7.22 -3.92 -8.12
CA SER A 198 -5.98 -4.33 -8.78
C SER A 198 -5.85 -5.85 -8.83
N LEU A 199 -6.11 -6.55 -7.73
CA LEU A 199 -6.04 -8.01 -7.69
C LEU A 199 -7.02 -8.65 -8.69
N ILE A 200 -8.27 -8.20 -8.74
CA ILE A 200 -9.25 -8.69 -9.71
C ILE A 200 -8.75 -8.44 -11.13
N THR A 201 -8.26 -7.23 -11.42
CA THR A 201 -7.77 -6.85 -12.75
C THR A 201 -6.59 -7.72 -13.19
N PHE A 202 -5.59 -7.92 -12.33
CA PHE A 202 -4.44 -8.75 -12.62
C PHE A 202 -4.77 -10.25 -12.67
N ALA A 203 -5.68 -10.72 -11.81
CA ALA A 203 -6.12 -12.11 -11.80
C ALA A 203 -6.86 -12.49 -13.10
N LEU A 204 -7.76 -11.62 -13.56
CA LEU A 204 -8.47 -11.81 -14.85
C LEU A 204 -7.50 -11.79 -16.04
N ALA A 205 -6.38 -11.08 -15.94
CA ALA A 205 -5.32 -11.07 -16.94
C ALA A 205 -4.31 -12.23 -16.81
N GLY A 206 -4.46 -13.12 -15.81
CA GLY A 206 -3.57 -14.26 -15.61
C GLY A 206 -2.17 -13.89 -15.10
N GLN A 207 -1.97 -12.67 -14.57
CA GLN A 207 -0.66 -12.19 -14.13
C GLN A 207 -0.27 -12.64 -12.71
N VAL A 208 -1.22 -13.16 -11.93
CA VAL A 208 -0.98 -13.56 -10.53
C VAL A 208 -0.36 -14.95 -10.45
N VAL A 209 0.78 -15.07 -9.78
CA VAL A 209 1.42 -16.35 -9.45
C VAL A 209 0.83 -16.89 -8.16
N TRP A 210 -0.27 -17.62 -8.25
CA TRP A 210 -1.07 -18.10 -7.11
C TRP A 210 -0.26 -18.97 -6.13
N ALA A 211 0.65 -19.80 -6.65
CA ALA A 211 1.51 -20.66 -5.82
C ALA A 211 2.40 -19.86 -4.85
N VAL A 212 2.71 -18.61 -5.19
CA VAL A 212 3.48 -17.68 -4.34
C VAL A 212 2.53 -16.75 -3.57
N GLY A 213 1.49 -16.27 -4.23
CA GLY A 213 0.56 -15.29 -3.67
C GLY A 213 -0.26 -15.80 -2.49
N ILE A 214 -0.70 -17.07 -2.51
CA ILE A 214 -1.52 -17.64 -1.43
C ILE A 214 -0.73 -17.79 -0.12
N PRO A 215 0.46 -18.42 -0.09
CA PRO A 215 1.28 -18.46 1.13
C PRO A 215 1.65 -17.07 1.64
N ALA A 216 2.00 -16.15 0.73
CA ALA A 216 2.26 -14.75 1.07
C ALA A 216 1.05 -14.06 1.69
N ALA A 217 -0.17 -14.33 1.21
CA ALA A 217 -1.41 -13.78 1.76
C ALA A 217 -1.63 -14.17 3.22
N ILE A 218 -1.32 -15.42 3.59
CA ILE A 218 -1.40 -15.90 4.98
C ILE A 218 -0.45 -15.08 5.86
N CYS A 219 0.78 -14.88 5.41
CA CYS A 219 1.78 -14.07 6.13
C CYS A 219 1.34 -12.60 6.22
N GLY A 220 0.78 -12.04 5.14
CA GLY A 220 0.22 -10.69 5.09
C GLY A 220 -0.95 -10.50 6.05
N ILE A 221 -1.83 -11.49 6.21
CA ILE A 221 -2.92 -11.48 7.20
C ILE A 221 -2.37 -11.38 8.62
N VAL A 222 -1.38 -12.21 8.96
CA VAL A 222 -0.78 -12.21 10.30
C VAL A 222 -0.08 -10.87 10.57
N GLY A 223 0.71 -10.37 9.61
CA GLY A 223 1.35 -9.06 9.70
C GLY A 223 0.34 -7.93 9.86
N GLY A 224 -0.71 -7.91 9.03
CA GLY A 224 -1.81 -6.95 9.09
C GLY A 224 -2.57 -6.98 10.41
N TYR A 225 -2.79 -8.19 10.98
CA TYR A 225 -3.41 -8.36 12.28
C TYR A 225 -2.57 -7.74 13.40
N VAL A 226 -1.28 -8.05 13.45
CA VAL A 226 -0.37 -7.50 14.46
C VAL A 226 -0.23 -5.99 14.30
N GLY A 227 0.04 -5.51 13.08
CA GLY A 227 0.23 -4.09 12.80
C GLY A 227 -1.00 -3.24 13.10
N SER A 228 -2.19 -3.67 12.68
CA SER A 228 -3.44 -2.93 12.97
C SER A 228 -3.74 -2.91 14.47
N GLY A 229 -3.40 -3.99 15.21
CA GLY A 229 -3.48 -4.01 16.68
C GLY A 229 -2.61 -2.97 17.33
N LEU A 230 -1.36 -2.85 16.90
CA LEU A 230 -0.41 -1.84 17.38
C LEU A 230 -0.87 -0.42 17.07
N ALA A 231 -1.35 -0.17 15.84
CA ALA A 231 -1.84 1.14 15.42
C ALA A 231 -3.05 1.58 16.25
N LEU A 232 -4.04 0.71 16.40
CA LEU A 232 -5.27 1.00 17.16
C LEU A 232 -5.05 1.14 18.67
N LYS A 233 -4.06 0.42 19.23
CA LYS A 233 -3.75 0.51 20.67
C LYS A 233 -2.96 1.76 21.02
N ASN A 234 -2.02 2.16 20.16
CA ASN A 234 -1.01 3.18 20.48
C ASN A 234 -1.16 4.46 19.63
N GLY A 235 -2.00 4.45 18.59
CA GLY A 235 -2.29 5.60 17.75
C GLY A 235 -1.04 6.26 17.18
N ALA A 236 -0.99 7.58 17.22
CA ALA A 236 0.12 8.37 16.69
C ALA A 236 1.51 8.02 17.25
N LYS A 237 1.58 7.44 18.47
CA LYS A 237 2.85 7.03 19.10
C LYS A 237 3.57 5.91 18.32
N VAL A 238 2.83 5.06 17.60
CA VAL A 238 3.39 3.98 16.80
C VAL A 238 3.33 4.32 15.30
N ILE A 239 2.27 4.99 14.86
CA ILE A 239 2.12 5.38 13.45
C ILE A 239 3.27 6.30 13.03
N ARG A 240 3.60 7.32 13.83
CA ARG A 240 4.67 8.29 13.51
C ARG A 240 6.06 7.64 13.37
N PRO A 241 6.61 6.94 14.36
CA PRO A 241 7.95 6.35 14.21
C PRO A 241 7.99 5.32 13.08
N MET A 242 6.95 4.51 12.91
CA MET A 242 6.88 3.55 11.81
C MET A 242 6.86 4.25 10.44
N PHE A 243 6.16 5.38 10.35
CA PHE A 243 6.17 6.22 9.16
C PHE A 243 7.59 6.71 8.84
N PHE A 244 8.35 7.19 9.83
CA PHE A 244 9.76 7.59 9.62
C PHE A 244 10.67 6.42 9.27
N VAL A 245 10.42 5.23 9.82
CA VAL A 245 11.15 4.00 9.42
C VAL A 245 10.90 3.70 7.95
N VAL A 246 9.65 3.77 7.49
CA VAL A 246 9.32 3.59 6.06
C VAL A 246 10.04 4.63 5.19
N LEU A 247 10.05 5.89 5.62
CA LEU A 247 10.78 6.96 4.93
C LEU A 247 12.29 6.70 4.86
N ALA A 248 12.89 6.27 5.97
CA ALA A 248 14.31 5.95 6.01
C ALA A 248 14.66 4.78 5.07
N LEU A 249 13.84 3.72 5.07
CA LEU A 249 14.03 2.59 4.15
C LEU A 249 13.92 3.01 2.69
N LEU A 250 12.93 3.88 2.37
CA LEU A 250 12.81 4.47 1.04
C LEU A 250 14.05 5.27 0.65
N THR A 251 14.54 6.11 1.56
CA THR A 251 15.72 6.94 1.30
C THR A 251 16.99 6.11 1.10
N ILE A 252 17.18 5.08 1.95
CA ILE A 252 18.32 4.16 1.83
C ILE A 252 18.27 3.43 0.48
N ARG A 253 17.10 2.93 0.10
CA ARG A 253 16.90 2.28 -1.19
C ARG A 253 17.20 3.21 -2.36
N LEU A 254 16.73 4.47 -2.27
CA LEU A 254 17.01 5.53 -3.23
C LEU A 254 18.51 5.77 -3.43
N VAL A 255 19.21 5.98 -2.32
CA VAL A 255 20.64 6.25 -2.35
C VAL A 255 21.40 5.04 -2.94
N TYR A 256 20.98 3.84 -2.57
CA TYR A 256 21.55 2.61 -3.12
C TYR A 256 21.35 2.52 -4.63
N ASP A 257 20.11 2.72 -5.11
CA ASP A 257 19.80 2.65 -6.55
C ASP A 257 20.50 3.78 -7.35
N LEU A 258 20.72 4.96 -6.72
CA LEU A 258 21.44 6.08 -7.36
C LEU A 258 22.96 5.83 -7.49
N ILE A 259 23.55 5.06 -6.57
CA ILE A 259 24.99 4.81 -6.53
C ILE A 259 25.36 3.56 -7.34
N PHE A 260 24.47 2.55 -7.39
CA PHE A 260 24.77 1.23 -7.93
C PHE A 260 23.96 0.84 -9.17
N ALA A 261 23.05 1.69 -9.67
CA ALA A 261 22.36 1.54 -10.95
C ALA A 261 23.07 2.33 -12.05
#